data_3ffc6ac46687b13e72043ab8a0ec3442
#
_entry.id   3ffc6ac46687b13e72043ab8a0ec3442
#
_cell.length_a   1.000
_cell.length_b   1.000
_cell.length_c   1.000
_cell.angle_alpha   90.00
_cell.angle_beta   90.00
_cell.angle_gamma   90.00
#
_symmetry.space_group_name_H-M   'P 1'
#
loop_
_entity.id
_entity.type
_entity.pdbx_description
1 polymer ?
#
loop_
_entity_poly.entity_id
_entity_poly.type
_entity_poly.pdbx_seq_one_letter_code
_entity_poly.pdbx_strand_id
1 'polypeptide(L)'
;QATSQRVDLVLLCGDIQALRNEADLASLAVPDKFKRLGDFHRYYAGEKTAPILTLVIGGNHEASNYLWELYVSCWLTDSYYGGWLAPNIYYMGAAGCVNVEGITIAAASGIYKQRDYSLGRYERQPYSPNDLRSVYHTRQFDITKLGLLRRPDIFMSHDWPNGVEQFGDVESLIRCKPFFREEIQTSTLGSPPLQALLHDLKPRYW
;
A
#
# COMPACT_ATOMS: atom_id res chain seq x y z
N GLN A 1 -10.27 10.57 25.57
CA GLN A 1 -9.19 10.86 26.53
C GLN A 1 -7.88 10.78 25.76
N ALA A 2 -7.14 11.91 25.69
CA ALA A 2 -5.81 11.91 25.09
C ALA A 2 -4.91 11.01 25.95
N THR A 3 -4.36 9.96 25.37
CA THR A 3 -3.33 9.16 26.01
C THR A 3 -2.08 10.02 26.13
N SER A 4 -1.41 10.00 27.29
CA SER A 4 -0.13 10.69 27.51
C SER A 4 1.04 10.02 26.78
N GLN A 5 0.77 9.08 25.88
CA GLN A 5 1.78 8.34 25.14
C GLN A 5 2.24 9.16 23.92
N ARG A 6 3.56 9.29 23.79
CA ARG A 6 4.19 9.85 22.60
C ARG A 6 4.08 8.87 21.45
N VAL A 7 3.74 9.36 20.25
CA VAL A 7 3.77 8.59 19.00
C VAL A 7 5.06 8.95 18.26
N ASP A 8 5.89 7.96 17.98
CA ASP A 8 7.20 8.15 17.33
C ASP A 8 7.18 7.81 15.83
N LEU A 9 6.21 7.00 15.40
CA LEU A 9 6.07 6.58 14.00
C LEU A 9 4.59 6.42 13.63
N VAL A 10 4.22 6.83 12.42
CA VAL A 10 2.90 6.60 11.83
C VAL A 10 3.03 5.62 10.67
N LEU A 11 2.18 4.61 10.62
CA LEU A 11 2.11 3.61 9.55
C LEU A 11 0.77 3.76 8.83
N LEU A 12 0.82 4.10 7.54
CA LEU A 12 -0.37 4.28 6.68
C LEU A 12 -0.44 3.16 5.64
N CYS A 13 -1.49 2.36 5.73
CA CYS A 13 -1.69 1.20 4.88
C CYS A 13 -2.39 1.51 3.54
N GLY A 14 -2.07 2.63 2.93
CA GLY A 14 -2.53 3.02 1.59
C GLY A 14 -3.75 3.92 1.56
N ASP A 15 -4.18 4.24 0.33
CA ASP A 15 -5.32 5.13 0.01
C ASP A 15 -5.17 6.56 0.56
N ILE A 16 -3.95 7.08 0.61
CA ILE A 16 -3.69 8.46 1.01
C ILE A 16 -3.91 9.46 -0.12
N GLN A 17 -4.11 8.97 -1.35
CA GLN A 17 -4.31 9.79 -2.54
C GLN A 17 -3.22 10.87 -2.69
N ALA A 18 -1.96 10.45 -2.82
CA ALA A 18 -0.79 11.33 -2.87
C ALA A 18 -0.79 12.27 -4.10
N LEU A 19 -1.87 13.04 -4.26
CA LEU A 19 -2.11 13.97 -5.39
C LEU A 19 -1.32 15.27 -5.18
N ARG A 20 -0.37 15.55 -6.04
CA ARG A 20 0.47 16.78 -6.01
C ARG A 20 -0.27 17.99 -6.57
N ASN A 21 -1.14 17.73 -7.56
CA ASN A 21 -1.89 18.75 -8.29
C ASN A 21 -3.07 18.13 -9.04
N GLU A 22 -3.86 18.96 -9.74
CA GLU A 22 -5.04 18.50 -10.48
C GLU A 22 -4.73 17.54 -11.63
N ALA A 23 -3.53 17.62 -12.24
CA ALA A 23 -3.15 16.71 -13.33
C ALA A 23 -3.02 15.25 -12.83
N ASP A 24 -2.63 15.03 -11.58
CA ASP A 24 -2.54 13.71 -10.99
C ASP A 24 -3.92 13.02 -10.85
N LEU A 25 -5.03 13.77 -10.89
CA LEU A 25 -6.39 13.21 -10.88
C LEU A 25 -6.66 12.27 -12.05
N ALA A 26 -5.96 12.45 -13.19
CA ALA A 26 -6.07 11.55 -14.32
C ALA A 26 -5.55 10.14 -14.03
N SER A 27 -4.68 9.98 -13.04
CA SER A 27 -4.09 8.70 -12.63
C SER A 27 -4.83 8.02 -11.47
N LEU A 28 -5.88 8.64 -10.95
CA LEU A 28 -6.65 8.14 -9.80
C LEU A 28 -7.75 7.19 -10.25
N ALA A 29 -7.74 5.97 -9.73
CA ALA A 29 -8.68 4.89 -10.07
C ALA A 29 -10.01 5.00 -9.29
N VAL A 30 -10.68 6.16 -9.38
CA VAL A 30 -12.01 6.38 -8.78
C VAL A 30 -12.97 6.95 -9.81
N PRO A 31 -14.30 6.79 -9.65
CA PRO A 31 -15.29 7.48 -10.47
C PRO A 31 -15.09 9.00 -10.44
N ASP A 32 -15.33 9.69 -11.56
CA ASP A 32 -15.05 11.13 -11.72
C ASP A 32 -15.71 12.01 -10.65
N LYS A 33 -16.91 11.65 -10.20
CA LYS A 33 -17.60 12.36 -9.12
C LYS A 33 -16.87 12.41 -7.78
N PHE A 34 -15.86 11.52 -7.59
CA PHE A 34 -15.04 11.46 -6.39
C PHE A 34 -13.63 12.01 -6.61
N LYS A 35 -13.28 12.36 -7.87
CA LYS A 35 -11.99 12.97 -8.18
C LYS A 35 -11.94 14.39 -7.67
N ARG A 36 -11.16 14.62 -6.65
CA ARG A 36 -10.89 15.95 -6.10
C ARG A 36 -9.53 15.98 -5.44
N LEU A 37 -8.88 17.12 -5.53
CA LEU A 37 -7.64 17.36 -4.85
C LEU A 37 -7.88 17.42 -3.33
N GLY A 38 -7.25 16.50 -2.61
CA GLY A 38 -7.27 16.49 -1.14
C GLY A 38 -6.21 17.44 -0.56
N ASP A 39 -5.81 17.22 0.67
CA ASP A 39 -4.82 18.06 1.39
C ASP A 39 -3.36 17.70 1.10
N PHE A 40 -3.08 16.56 0.45
CA PHE A 40 -1.70 16.07 0.27
C PHE A 40 -0.83 17.07 -0.52
N HIS A 41 -1.37 17.76 -1.52
CA HIS A 41 -0.63 18.77 -2.30
C HIS A 41 0.06 19.83 -1.44
N ARG A 42 -0.51 20.15 -0.27
CA ARG A 42 0.07 21.13 0.67
C ARG A 42 1.31 20.59 1.38
N TYR A 43 1.35 19.28 1.64
CA TYR A 43 2.56 18.61 2.16
C TYR A 43 3.63 18.53 1.08
N TYR A 44 3.22 18.20 -0.15
CA TYR A 44 4.14 18.18 -1.30
C TYR A 44 4.75 19.55 -1.59
N ALA A 45 3.97 20.63 -1.53
CA ALA A 45 4.42 21.99 -1.71
C ALA A 45 5.25 22.54 -0.51
N GLY A 46 5.36 21.80 0.59
CA GLY A 46 6.06 22.25 1.80
C GLY A 46 5.27 23.25 2.65
N GLU A 47 4.00 23.52 2.34
CA GLU A 47 3.13 24.38 3.16
C GLU A 47 2.79 23.72 4.51
N LYS A 48 2.74 22.39 4.52
CA LYS A 48 2.56 21.56 5.71
C LYS A 48 3.70 20.55 5.82
N THR A 49 4.06 20.20 7.02
CA THR A 49 5.03 19.13 7.30
C THR A 49 4.39 18.11 8.26
N ALA A 50 4.55 16.83 7.97
CA ALA A 50 4.11 15.80 8.90
C ALA A 50 4.94 15.90 10.20
N PRO A 51 4.30 16.03 11.38
CA PRO A 51 5.01 16.24 12.63
C PRO A 51 5.74 14.97 13.12
N ILE A 52 5.39 13.81 12.57
CA ILE A 52 5.93 12.50 12.94
C ILE A 52 6.35 11.80 11.66
N LEU A 53 7.45 11.06 11.70
CA LEU A 53 7.87 10.21 10.58
C LEU A 53 6.71 9.27 10.21
N THR A 54 6.33 9.30 8.94
CA THR A 54 5.20 8.55 8.41
C THR A 54 5.69 7.62 7.30
N LEU A 55 5.52 6.33 7.48
CA LEU A 55 5.74 5.33 6.43
C LEU A 55 4.41 5.02 5.75
N VAL A 56 4.43 5.01 4.42
CA VAL A 56 3.23 4.85 3.60
C VAL A 56 3.44 3.73 2.59
N ILE A 57 2.42 2.95 2.35
CA ILE A 57 2.31 2.06 1.20
C ILE A 57 1.23 2.54 0.24
N GLY A 58 1.24 2.09 -1.00
CA GLY A 58 0.18 2.39 -1.96
C GLY A 58 -1.05 1.51 -1.77
N GLY A 59 -2.23 2.13 -1.90
CA GLY A 59 -3.50 1.42 -2.03
C GLY A 59 -3.96 1.34 -3.48
N ASN A 60 -5.27 1.15 -3.67
CA ASN A 60 -5.87 1.14 -5.01
C ASN A 60 -6.44 2.52 -5.44
N HIS A 61 -6.49 3.48 -4.53
CA HIS A 61 -6.94 4.86 -4.79
C HIS A 61 -5.79 5.85 -4.59
N GLU A 62 -4.78 5.78 -5.48
CA GLU A 62 -3.58 6.60 -5.39
C GLU A 62 -3.33 7.42 -6.65
N ALA A 63 -2.50 8.48 -6.52
CA ALA A 63 -1.84 9.12 -7.65
C ALA A 63 -0.81 8.15 -8.26
N SER A 64 -1.28 7.18 -9.05
CA SER A 64 -0.45 6.07 -9.54
C SER A 64 0.72 6.54 -10.38
N ASN A 65 0.60 7.67 -11.09
CA ASN A 65 1.70 8.29 -11.83
C ASN A 65 2.84 8.70 -10.88
N TYR A 66 2.52 9.37 -9.77
CA TYR A 66 3.53 9.83 -8.81
C TYR A 66 4.20 8.68 -8.07
N LEU A 67 3.42 7.71 -7.59
CA LEU A 67 3.99 6.52 -6.94
C LEU A 67 4.88 5.73 -7.90
N TRP A 68 4.53 5.71 -9.20
CA TRP A 68 5.35 5.07 -10.21
C TRP A 68 6.66 5.83 -10.49
N GLU A 69 6.63 7.14 -10.54
CA GLU A 69 7.83 7.97 -10.63
C GLU A 69 8.83 7.63 -9.51
N LEU A 70 8.37 7.52 -8.27
CA LEU A 70 9.20 7.16 -7.13
C LEU A 70 9.70 5.70 -7.21
N TYR A 71 8.87 4.79 -7.67
CA TYR A 71 9.26 3.39 -7.86
C TYR A 71 10.38 3.24 -8.91
N VAL A 72 10.30 3.97 -10.02
CA VAL A 72 11.31 3.93 -11.09
C VAL A 72 12.59 4.67 -10.67
N SER A 73 12.47 5.79 -9.98
CA SER A 73 13.61 6.59 -9.56
C SER A 73 14.60 5.83 -8.68
N CYS A 74 14.12 4.92 -7.82
CA CYS A 74 15.00 4.11 -6.99
C CYS A 74 15.88 3.14 -7.79
N TRP A 75 15.45 2.70 -8.99
CA TRP A 75 16.25 1.87 -9.88
C TRP A 75 17.38 2.62 -10.57
N LEU A 76 17.25 3.93 -10.70
CA LEU A 76 18.22 4.79 -11.39
C LEU A 76 19.31 5.33 -10.46
N THR A 77 19.07 5.31 -9.15
CA THR A 77 19.93 6.02 -8.17
C THR A 77 20.64 5.10 -7.18
N ASP A 78 20.56 3.76 -7.34
CA ASP A 78 21.06 2.76 -6.36
C ASP A 78 20.53 3.01 -4.93
N SER A 79 19.45 3.78 -4.80
CA SER A 79 18.88 4.20 -3.55
C SER A 79 17.71 3.29 -3.14
N TYR A 80 17.34 3.35 -1.88
CA TYR A 80 16.31 2.51 -1.24
C TYR A 80 15.01 2.39 -2.07
N TYR A 81 14.39 1.21 -2.02
CA TYR A 81 13.07 0.96 -2.64
C TYR A 81 12.03 1.90 -2.07
N GLY A 82 11.49 2.81 -2.91
CA GLY A 82 10.53 3.83 -2.51
C GLY A 82 11.09 5.25 -2.61
N GLY A 83 10.48 6.19 -1.91
CA GLY A 83 10.94 7.58 -1.94
C GLY A 83 10.14 8.50 -1.03
N TRP A 84 10.67 9.69 -0.79
CA TRP A 84 9.97 10.72 -0.04
C TRP A 84 8.83 11.32 -0.85
N LEU A 85 7.59 11.09 -0.39
CA LEU A 85 6.39 11.73 -0.97
C LEU A 85 6.34 13.21 -0.63
N ALA A 86 6.73 13.55 0.59
CA ALA A 86 6.81 14.90 1.12
C ALA A 86 7.73 14.88 2.36
N PRO A 87 8.12 16.02 2.95
CA PRO A 87 8.88 16.04 4.20
C PRO A 87 8.22 15.18 5.28
N ASN A 88 8.99 14.27 5.89
CA ASN A 88 8.56 13.27 6.88
C ASN A 88 7.52 12.25 6.42
N ILE A 89 7.24 12.12 5.11
CA ILE A 89 6.34 11.10 4.56
C ILE A 89 7.10 10.26 3.54
N TYR A 90 7.39 9.01 3.88
CA TYR A 90 8.17 8.08 3.06
C TYR A 90 7.30 6.96 2.47
N TYR A 91 7.30 6.82 1.17
CA TYR A 91 6.66 5.72 0.44
C TYR A 91 7.61 4.53 0.36
N MET A 92 7.13 3.37 0.79
CA MET A 92 7.93 2.15 0.87
C MET A 92 8.03 1.39 -0.47
N GLY A 93 7.51 1.96 -1.56
CA GLY A 93 7.52 1.31 -2.87
C GLY A 93 6.42 0.25 -3.02
N ALA A 94 6.50 -0.52 -4.10
CA ALA A 94 5.56 -1.64 -4.34
C ALA A 94 5.79 -2.78 -3.35
N ALA A 95 7.05 -3.01 -2.97
CA ALA A 95 7.49 -3.97 -1.96
C ALA A 95 8.80 -3.47 -1.34
N GLY A 96 8.79 -3.19 -0.07
CA GLY A 96 9.93 -2.59 0.62
C GLY A 96 10.15 -3.15 2.02
N CYS A 97 11.34 -2.88 2.55
CA CYS A 97 11.69 -3.19 3.92
C CYS A 97 12.64 -2.12 4.44
N VAL A 98 12.34 -1.55 5.58
CA VAL A 98 13.16 -0.52 6.24
C VAL A 98 13.42 -0.90 7.68
N ASN A 99 14.50 -0.36 8.24
CA ASN A 99 14.77 -0.45 9.67
C ASN A 99 14.63 0.96 10.27
N VAL A 100 13.76 1.08 11.26
CA VAL A 100 13.56 2.32 12.00
C VAL A 100 13.91 2.06 13.46
N GLU A 101 15.03 2.59 13.90
CA GLU A 101 15.53 2.46 15.28
C GLU A 101 15.54 1.01 15.80
N GLY A 102 15.95 0.06 14.96
CA GLY A 102 16.05 -1.35 15.30
C GLY A 102 14.78 -2.17 15.01
N ILE A 103 13.66 -1.53 14.67
CA ILE A 103 12.42 -2.21 14.26
C ILE A 103 12.43 -2.41 12.74
N THR A 104 12.34 -3.65 12.31
CA THR A 104 12.27 -4.01 10.89
C THR A 104 10.82 -4.00 10.41
N ILE A 105 10.52 -3.14 9.45
CA ILE A 105 9.18 -2.94 8.90
C ILE A 105 9.20 -3.32 7.43
N ALA A 106 8.49 -4.37 7.07
CA ALA A 106 8.27 -4.81 5.69
C ALA A 106 6.90 -4.37 5.18
N ALA A 107 6.75 -4.21 3.87
CA ALA A 107 5.52 -3.69 3.30
C ALA A 107 5.25 -4.17 1.88
N ALA A 108 3.96 -4.39 1.57
CA ALA A 108 3.44 -4.68 0.25
C ALA A 108 2.32 -3.70 -0.13
N SER A 109 2.49 -2.97 -1.23
CA SER A 109 1.48 -2.06 -1.78
C SER A 109 0.49 -2.77 -2.68
N GLY A 110 -0.70 -2.19 -2.81
CA GLY A 110 -1.72 -2.57 -3.78
C GLY A 110 -2.61 -3.72 -3.33
N ILE A 111 -3.38 -4.25 -4.29
CA ILE A 111 -4.32 -5.36 -4.08
C ILE A 111 -4.00 -6.53 -5.02
N TYR A 112 -4.37 -7.75 -4.59
CA TYR A 112 -4.19 -8.94 -5.40
C TYR A 112 -5.22 -9.04 -6.51
N LYS A 113 -4.76 -9.38 -7.73
CA LYS A 113 -5.60 -9.85 -8.83
C LYS A 113 -4.91 -10.97 -9.59
N GLN A 114 -5.51 -12.14 -9.59
CA GLN A 114 -4.94 -13.36 -10.16
C GLN A 114 -4.46 -13.17 -11.60
N ARG A 115 -5.26 -12.50 -12.44
CA ARG A 115 -4.94 -12.29 -13.88
C ARG A 115 -3.66 -11.49 -14.10
N ASP A 116 -3.30 -10.57 -13.18
CA ASP A 116 -2.16 -9.66 -13.34
C ASP A 116 -0.96 -10.07 -12.49
N TYR A 117 -1.15 -11.00 -11.55
CA TYR A 117 -0.15 -11.37 -10.55
C TYR A 117 1.16 -11.87 -11.16
N SER A 118 1.08 -12.77 -12.16
CA SER A 118 2.25 -13.34 -12.83
C SER A 118 2.81 -12.47 -13.96
N LEU A 119 2.13 -11.38 -14.30
CA LEU A 119 2.57 -10.47 -15.36
C LEU A 119 3.62 -9.48 -14.83
N GLY A 120 4.50 -9.02 -15.73
CA GLY A 120 5.30 -7.82 -15.47
C GLY A 120 4.43 -6.57 -15.41
N ARG A 121 5.03 -5.44 -15.01
CA ARG A 121 4.36 -4.15 -15.05
C ARG A 121 4.36 -3.63 -16.50
N TYR A 122 3.19 -3.63 -17.11
CA TYR A 122 2.98 -3.31 -18.53
C TYR A 122 2.30 -1.94 -18.75
N GLU A 123 1.76 -1.37 -17.69
CA GLU A 123 1.01 -0.12 -17.74
C GLU A 123 1.91 1.04 -18.22
N ARG A 124 1.37 1.91 -19.07
CA ARG A 124 2.07 3.06 -19.63
C ARG A 124 1.25 4.34 -19.49
N GLN A 125 1.93 5.42 -19.15
CA GLN A 125 1.30 6.74 -19.15
C GLN A 125 1.22 7.31 -20.58
N PRO A 126 0.13 8.02 -20.95
CA PRO A 126 -1.09 8.21 -20.16
C PRO A 126 -1.88 6.91 -19.99
N TYR A 127 -2.34 6.65 -18.76
CA TYR A 127 -3.03 5.41 -18.43
C TYR A 127 -4.38 5.28 -19.15
N SER A 128 -4.60 4.14 -19.81
CA SER A 128 -5.92 3.73 -20.26
C SER A 128 -6.83 3.39 -19.06
N PRO A 129 -8.17 3.31 -19.25
CA PRO A 129 -9.07 2.86 -18.18
C PRO A 129 -8.73 1.48 -17.59
N ASN A 130 -8.10 0.60 -18.37
CA ASN A 130 -7.64 -0.69 -17.89
C ASN A 130 -6.35 -0.56 -17.09
N ASP A 131 -5.39 0.25 -17.55
CA ASP A 131 -4.14 0.51 -16.82
C ASP A 131 -4.42 1.11 -15.44
N LEU A 132 -5.36 2.06 -15.35
CA LEU A 132 -5.77 2.65 -14.07
C LEU A 132 -6.25 1.61 -13.06
N ARG A 133 -6.81 0.48 -13.55
CA ARG A 133 -7.34 -0.60 -12.70
C ARG A 133 -6.36 -1.74 -12.45
N SER A 134 -5.17 -1.69 -13.06
CA SER A 134 -4.16 -2.74 -12.92
C SER A 134 -2.84 -2.24 -12.36
N VAL A 135 -2.50 -0.96 -12.52
CA VAL A 135 -1.22 -0.38 -12.12
C VAL A 135 -0.90 -0.59 -10.63
N TYR A 136 -1.92 -0.64 -9.78
CA TYR A 136 -1.79 -0.90 -8.36
C TYR A 136 -1.87 -2.39 -7.98
N HIS A 137 -2.03 -3.31 -8.95
CA HIS A 137 -2.07 -4.73 -8.63
C HIS A 137 -0.70 -5.24 -8.19
N THR A 138 -0.71 -6.02 -7.11
CA THR A 138 0.47 -6.72 -6.60
C THR A 138 1.02 -7.67 -7.66
N ARG A 139 2.33 -7.72 -7.83
CA ARG A 139 3.03 -8.61 -8.78
C ARG A 139 3.82 -9.69 -8.06
N GLN A 140 3.93 -10.85 -8.70
CA GLN A 140 4.68 -12.00 -8.17
C GLN A 140 6.13 -11.63 -7.83
N PHE A 141 6.76 -10.81 -8.69
CA PHE A 141 8.13 -10.33 -8.45
C PHE A 141 8.28 -9.63 -7.09
N ASP A 142 7.33 -8.74 -6.75
CA ASP A 142 7.35 -7.99 -5.51
C ASP A 142 7.17 -8.91 -4.29
N ILE A 143 6.25 -9.87 -4.38
CA ILE A 143 6.02 -10.87 -3.32
C ILE A 143 7.21 -11.79 -3.15
N THR A 144 7.81 -12.27 -4.25
CA THR A 144 9.02 -13.12 -4.20
C THR A 144 10.17 -12.40 -3.50
N LYS A 145 10.35 -11.12 -3.78
CA LYS A 145 11.34 -10.25 -3.13
C LYS A 145 11.12 -10.18 -1.61
N LEU A 146 9.88 -9.98 -1.19
CA LEU A 146 9.52 -9.96 0.23
C LEU A 146 9.73 -11.31 0.90
N GLY A 147 9.49 -12.41 0.19
CA GLY A 147 9.73 -13.77 0.69
C GLY A 147 11.21 -14.08 1.02
N LEU A 148 12.15 -13.27 0.52
CA LEU A 148 13.57 -13.39 0.86
C LEU A 148 13.93 -12.74 2.21
N LEU A 149 13.03 -11.99 2.81
CA LEU A 149 13.26 -11.35 4.10
C LEU A 149 13.32 -12.38 5.21
N ARG A 150 14.09 -12.06 6.22
CA ARG A 150 14.00 -12.74 7.51
C ARG A 150 12.91 -12.06 8.32
N ARG A 151 12.26 -12.80 9.20
CA ARG A 151 11.15 -12.40 10.08
C ARG A 151 11.16 -10.89 10.43
N PRO A 152 10.37 -10.04 9.76
CA PRO A 152 10.26 -8.63 10.13
C PRO A 152 9.46 -8.48 11.43
N ASP A 153 9.66 -7.37 12.15
CA ASP A 153 8.87 -7.08 13.35
C ASP A 153 7.44 -6.70 12.98
N ILE A 154 7.29 -5.88 11.94
CA ILE A 154 6.00 -5.39 11.45
C ILE A 154 5.91 -5.67 9.94
N PHE A 155 4.74 -6.12 9.49
CA PHE A 155 4.41 -6.20 8.07
C PHE A 155 3.19 -5.34 7.76
N MET A 156 3.29 -4.46 6.77
CA MET A 156 2.20 -3.61 6.31
C MET A 156 1.68 -4.11 4.96
N SER A 157 0.37 -4.17 4.79
CA SER A 157 -0.26 -4.40 3.49
C SER A 157 -1.55 -3.61 3.36
N HIS A 158 -1.92 -3.26 2.13
CA HIS A 158 -3.20 -2.63 1.85
C HIS A 158 -4.31 -3.69 1.75
N ASP A 159 -4.02 -4.78 1.06
CA ASP A 159 -4.90 -5.94 0.99
C ASP A 159 -4.70 -6.85 2.23
N TRP A 160 -5.73 -7.58 2.63
CA TRP A 160 -5.63 -8.52 3.74
C TRP A 160 -4.97 -9.84 3.29
N PRO A 161 -4.17 -10.52 4.14
CA PRO A 161 -3.88 -11.92 3.93
C PRO A 161 -5.18 -12.73 3.86
N ASN A 162 -5.32 -13.60 2.87
CA ASN A 162 -6.52 -14.42 2.74
C ASN A 162 -6.72 -15.27 4.01
N GLY A 163 -7.94 -15.33 4.51
CA GLY A 163 -8.31 -16.10 5.70
C GLY A 163 -7.98 -15.41 7.04
N VAL A 164 -7.39 -14.21 7.05
CA VAL A 164 -7.06 -13.50 8.30
C VAL A 164 -8.31 -13.14 9.10
N GLU A 165 -9.44 -12.95 8.45
CA GLU A 165 -10.74 -12.65 9.08
C GLU A 165 -11.21 -13.76 10.00
N GLN A 166 -10.77 -15.01 9.80
CA GLN A 166 -11.12 -16.16 10.62
C GLN A 166 -10.55 -16.09 12.06
N PHE A 167 -9.56 -15.21 12.28
CA PHE A 167 -8.99 -14.99 13.63
C PHE A 167 -9.73 -13.92 14.42
N GLY A 168 -10.78 -13.31 13.84
CA GLY A 168 -11.59 -12.27 14.47
C GLY A 168 -13.07 -12.65 14.59
N ASP A 169 -13.92 -11.66 14.88
CA ASP A 169 -15.37 -11.82 14.90
C ASP A 169 -15.96 -11.69 13.48
N VAL A 170 -15.99 -12.79 12.74
CA VAL A 170 -16.50 -12.87 11.36
C VAL A 170 -17.96 -12.41 11.26
N GLU A 171 -18.80 -12.77 12.24
CA GLU A 171 -20.21 -12.37 12.22
C GLU A 171 -20.37 -10.85 12.37
N SER A 172 -19.58 -10.24 13.23
CA SER A 172 -19.56 -8.78 13.37
C SER A 172 -19.05 -8.09 12.10
N LEU A 173 -18.00 -8.64 11.48
CA LEU A 173 -17.48 -8.16 10.20
C LEU A 173 -18.55 -8.20 9.11
N ILE A 174 -19.27 -9.31 8.97
CA ILE A 174 -20.35 -9.48 7.99
C ILE A 174 -21.51 -8.52 8.28
N ARG A 175 -21.84 -8.26 9.54
CA ARG A 175 -22.87 -7.25 9.89
C ARG A 175 -22.49 -5.86 9.42
N CYS A 176 -21.20 -5.49 9.59
CA CYS A 176 -20.69 -4.17 9.17
C CYS A 176 -20.45 -4.08 7.66
N LYS A 177 -20.07 -5.17 7.03
CA LYS A 177 -19.68 -5.27 5.61
C LYS A 177 -20.37 -6.48 4.95
N PRO A 178 -21.69 -6.43 4.68
CA PRO A 178 -22.45 -7.58 4.18
C PRO A 178 -21.93 -8.18 2.86
N PHE A 179 -21.28 -7.35 2.03
CA PHE A 179 -20.70 -7.79 0.76
C PHE A 179 -19.47 -8.71 0.90
N PHE A 180 -18.85 -8.78 2.08
CA PHE A 180 -17.77 -9.76 2.33
C PHE A 180 -18.27 -11.18 2.56
N ARG A 181 -19.59 -11.40 2.78
CA ARG A 181 -20.14 -12.72 3.08
C ARG A 181 -19.78 -13.76 2.02
N GLU A 182 -19.99 -13.43 0.75
CA GLU A 182 -19.68 -14.34 -0.37
C GLU A 182 -18.19 -14.64 -0.47
N GLU A 183 -17.35 -13.61 -0.38
CA GLU A 183 -15.90 -13.78 -0.44
C GLU A 183 -15.35 -14.60 0.73
N ILE A 184 -15.91 -14.45 1.94
CA ILE A 184 -15.55 -15.25 3.11
C ILE A 184 -15.98 -16.71 2.90
N GLN A 185 -17.21 -16.95 2.42
CA GLN A 185 -17.73 -18.31 2.19
C GLN A 185 -16.95 -19.06 1.11
N THR A 186 -16.46 -18.35 0.10
CA THR A 186 -15.68 -18.92 -1.00
C THR A 186 -14.17 -18.88 -0.75
N SER A 187 -13.72 -18.37 0.42
CA SER A 187 -12.31 -18.18 0.76
C SER A 187 -11.56 -17.33 -0.27
N THR A 188 -12.22 -16.32 -0.82
CA THR A 188 -11.65 -15.38 -1.82
C THR A 188 -11.42 -13.97 -1.28
N LEU A 189 -11.76 -13.71 -0.01
CA LEU A 189 -11.45 -12.43 0.63
C LEU A 189 -9.95 -12.30 0.86
N GLY A 190 -9.37 -11.24 0.32
CA GLY A 190 -7.96 -10.92 0.50
C GLY A 190 -7.02 -11.60 -0.50
N SER A 191 -5.75 -11.66 -0.15
CA SER A 191 -4.61 -12.01 -1.00
C SER A 191 -3.97 -13.33 -0.61
N PRO A 192 -4.08 -14.40 -1.44
CA PRO A 192 -3.37 -15.66 -1.19
C PRO A 192 -1.84 -15.49 -1.10
N PRO A 193 -1.16 -14.67 -1.94
CA PRO A 193 0.26 -14.42 -1.77
C PRO A 193 0.65 -13.78 -0.43
N LEU A 194 -0.19 -12.88 0.11
CA LEU A 194 0.07 -12.29 1.43
C LEU A 194 -0.17 -13.31 2.55
N GLN A 195 -1.14 -14.22 2.39
CA GLN A 195 -1.31 -15.35 3.31
C GLN A 195 -0.04 -16.22 3.36
N ALA A 196 0.53 -16.55 2.20
CA ALA A 196 1.79 -17.29 2.14
C ALA A 196 2.91 -16.55 2.89
N LEU A 197 3.09 -15.25 2.63
CA LEU A 197 4.08 -14.43 3.34
C LEU A 197 3.83 -14.39 4.87
N LEU A 198 2.58 -14.32 5.30
CA LEU A 198 2.23 -14.34 6.73
C LEU A 198 2.71 -15.64 7.39
N HIS A 199 2.52 -16.78 6.73
CA HIS A 199 2.94 -18.09 7.23
C HIS A 199 4.47 -18.28 7.20
N ASP A 200 5.13 -17.75 6.17
CA ASP A 200 6.57 -17.93 5.97
C ASP A 200 7.39 -16.96 6.84
N LEU A 201 7.04 -15.68 6.83
CA LEU A 201 7.79 -14.64 7.53
C LEU A 201 7.45 -14.54 9.02
N LYS A 202 6.22 -14.85 9.41
CA LYS A 202 5.73 -14.81 10.80
C LYS A 202 6.10 -13.50 11.50
N PRO A 203 5.72 -12.34 10.97
CA PRO A 203 6.01 -11.08 11.63
C PRO A 203 5.36 -11.03 13.00
N ARG A 204 5.87 -10.19 13.90
CA ARG A 204 5.27 -10.01 15.21
C ARG A 204 3.91 -9.31 15.12
N TYR A 205 3.79 -8.38 14.17
CA TYR A 205 2.56 -7.63 13.89
C TYR A 205 2.33 -7.58 12.38
N TRP A 206 1.05 -7.69 12.03
CA TRP A 206 0.57 -7.48 10.66
C TRP A 206 -0.55 -6.46 10.66
#